data_f5f29c927eb206d19f5b507af52cf781
#
_entry.id   f5f29c927eb206d19f5b507af52cf781
#
_cell.length_a   1.000
_cell.length_b   1.000
_cell.length_c   1.000
_cell.angle_alpha   90.00
_cell.angle_beta   90.00
_cell.angle_gamma   90.00
#
_symmetry.space_group_name_H-M   'P 1'
#
loop_
_entity.id
_entity.type
_entity.pdbx_description
1 polymer ?
#
loop_
_entity_poly.entity_id
_entity_poly.type
_entity_poly.pdbx_seq_one_letter_code
_entity_poly.pdbx_strand_id
1 'polypeptide(L)'
;RYLPEFREIRSKNIDFIKLCLDENLSSEITLQPLRRFNLDAAIIFSDILMLPYALGQNVEFKKNFGPILGDLDITKLSTFDEIDFVKKIFPVYKAISKVSENELLKNKSTIGFVGAPWTLLVYILNKQSPKKKIKEDFFKDQFLINRILDLLDKFLKIHIKNQIENGANIIQIFDSWAGLLEEKDLPNYVYIPTLSLVDYVKSLNVPVICFPRGISNYKNYCEIVKPDVVSIDYDTDPKKIVKEINHPVQGGLDPKILLTDKENLKKQAVNYLEIFKDHPYIFNLGHGVLPETSPDMMEYLVNTVKDFK
;
A
#
# COMPACT_ATOMS: atom_id res chain seq x y z
N ARG A 1 -8.36 -7.89 -7.96
CA ARG A 1 -8.16 -8.21 -9.40
C ARG A 1 -8.63 -9.61 -9.78
N TYR A 2 -8.72 -10.54 -8.83
CA TYR A 2 -9.11 -11.94 -9.05
C TYR A 2 -10.64 -12.18 -8.98
N LEU A 3 -11.39 -11.32 -8.27
CA LEU A 3 -12.85 -11.47 -8.11
C LEU A 3 -13.60 -11.29 -9.45
N PRO A 4 -14.57 -12.15 -9.76
CA PRO A 4 -15.38 -12.03 -10.99
C PRO A 4 -16.08 -10.67 -11.12
N GLU A 5 -16.68 -10.16 -10.04
CA GLU A 5 -17.39 -8.89 -10.01
C GLU A 5 -16.44 -7.69 -10.22
N PHE A 6 -15.18 -7.75 -9.71
CA PHE A 6 -14.17 -6.77 -10.07
C PHE A 6 -13.86 -6.80 -11.57
N ARG A 7 -13.68 -8.01 -12.14
CA ARG A 7 -13.38 -8.17 -13.56
C ARG A 7 -14.52 -7.63 -14.44
N GLU A 8 -15.77 -7.83 -14.03
CA GLU A 8 -16.93 -7.27 -14.72
C GLU A 8 -16.88 -5.74 -14.70
N ILE A 9 -16.71 -5.11 -13.55
CA ILE A 9 -16.56 -3.65 -13.47
C ILE A 9 -15.39 -3.17 -14.32
N ARG A 10 -14.24 -3.83 -14.22
CA ARG A 10 -13.02 -3.44 -14.93
C ARG A 10 -13.13 -3.57 -16.45
N SER A 11 -13.89 -4.54 -16.94
CA SER A 11 -14.11 -4.72 -18.38
C SER A 11 -14.93 -3.58 -19.01
N LYS A 12 -15.83 -2.99 -18.21
CA LYS A 12 -16.68 -1.85 -18.61
C LYS A 12 -15.98 -0.49 -18.40
N ASN A 13 -14.92 -0.45 -17.59
CA ASN A 13 -14.20 0.77 -17.19
C ASN A 13 -12.70 0.63 -17.51
N ILE A 14 -12.33 0.91 -18.77
CA ILE A 14 -10.96 0.70 -19.27
C ILE A 14 -9.96 1.69 -18.65
N ASP A 15 -10.38 2.92 -18.41
CA ASP A 15 -9.54 3.97 -17.80
C ASP A 15 -9.44 3.71 -16.28
N PHE A 16 -8.25 3.31 -15.84
CA PHE A 16 -8.02 2.96 -14.43
C PHE A 16 -8.04 4.18 -13.51
N ILE A 17 -7.57 5.34 -14.00
CA ILE A 17 -7.61 6.58 -13.22
C ILE A 17 -9.05 7.01 -12.98
N LYS A 18 -9.87 7.01 -14.04
CA LYS A 18 -11.31 7.32 -13.91
C LYS A 18 -12.02 6.35 -12.98
N LEU A 19 -11.65 5.06 -13.01
CA LEU A 19 -12.20 4.07 -12.10
C LEU A 19 -11.84 4.38 -10.63
N CYS A 20 -10.59 4.79 -10.34
CA CYS A 20 -10.19 5.23 -9.00
C CYS A 20 -10.87 6.52 -8.56
N LEU A 21 -11.26 7.38 -9.51
CA LEU A 21 -11.95 8.65 -9.27
C LEU A 21 -13.49 8.54 -9.33
N ASP A 22 -14.02 7.35 -9.50
CA ASP A 22 -15.47 7.09 -9.36
C ASP A 22 -15.75 6.61 -7.93
N GLU A 23 -16.31 7.48 -7.12
CA GLU A 23 -16.58 7.20 -5.71
C GLU A 23 -17.52 6.01 -5.47
N ASN A 24 -18.44 5.73 -6.42
CA ASN A 24 -19.38 4.61 -6.32
C ASN A 24 -18.69 3.29 -6.70
N LEU A 25 -17.97 3.27 -7.83
CA LEU A 25 -17.26 2.08 -8.27
C LEU A 25 -16.09 1.73 -7.33
N SER A 26 -15.34 2.73 -6.86
CA SER A 26 -14.25 2.52 -5.92
C SER A 26 -14.75 1.93 -4.60
N SER A 27 -15.82 2.49 -4.01
CA SER A 27 -16.43 1.94 -2.80
C SER A 27 -17.01 0.54 -3.03
N GLU A 28 -17.71 0.31 -4.15
CA GLU A 28 -18.23 -1.01 -4.50
C GLU A 28 -17.12 -2.08 -4.58
N ILE A 29 -16.03 -1.78 -5.31
CA ILE A 29 -14.88 -2.69 -5.43
C ILE A 29 -14.25 -2.98 -4.06
N THR A 30 -14.17 -1.97 -3.20
CA THR A 30 -13.63 -2.12 -1.83
C THR A 30 -14.48 -3.07 -0.99
N LEU A 31 -15.79 -3.04 -1.14
CA LEU A 31 -16.72 -3.87 -0.37
C LEU A 31 -16.85 -5.32 -0.90
N GLN A 32 -16.50 -5.59 -2.15
CA GLN A 32 -16.63 -6.92 -2.75
C GLN A 32 -15.95 -8.04 -1.94
N PRO A 33 -14.67 -7.90 -1.48
CA PRO A 33 -14.04 -8.92 -0.66
C PRO A 33 -14.75 -9.16 0.68
N LEU A 34 -15.29 -8.10 1.30
CA LEU A 34 -15.98 -8.21 2.59
C LEU A 34 -17.33 -8.93 2.50
N ARG A 35 -18.00 -8.85 1.34
CA ARG A 35 -19.23 -9.61 1.09
C ARG A 35 -18.98 -11.11 0.93
N ARG A 36 -17.79 -11.45 0.43
CA ARG A 36 -17.41 -12.86 0.18
C ARG A 36 -16.72 -13.50 1.37
N PHE A 37 -15.89 -12.74 2.06
CA PHE A 37 -14.97 -13.29 3.05
C PHE A 37 -15.14 -12.58 4.39
N ASN A 38 -14.96 -13.32 5.47
CA ASN A 38 -14.99 -12.75 6.82
C ASN A 38 -13.65 -12.06 7.16
N LEU A 39 -13.35 -10.97 6.45
CA LEU A 39 -12.17 -10.14 6.68
C LEU A 39 -12.41 -9.15 7.83
N ASP A 40 -11.34 -8.73 8.50
CA ASP A 40 -11.38 -7.82 9.65
C ASP A 40 -11.21 -6.34 9.23
N ALA A 41 -10.79 -6.10 7.98
CA ALA A 41 -10.59 -4.76 7.46
C ALA A 41 -10.85 -4.68 5.96
N ALA A 42 -11.20 -3.47 5.49
CA ALA A 42 -11.24 -3.11 4.09
C ALA A 42 -10.12 -2.12 3.78
N ILE A 43 -9.30 -2.38 2.77
CA ILE A 43 -8.40 -1.38 2.20
C ILE A 43 -9.08 -0.73 1.01
N ILE A 44 -9.09 0.61 0.98
CA ILE A 44 -9.75 1.36 -0.08
C ILE A 44 -9.19 1.00 -1.46
N PHE A 45 -10.08 0.81 -2.43
CA PHE A 45 -9.64 0.67 -3.83
C PHE A 45 -9.24 2.03 -4.39
N SER A 46 -7.95 2.19 -4.62
CA SER A 46 -7.33 3.37 -5.22
C SER A 46 -5.95 2.98 -5.78
N ASP A 47 -5.09 3.97 -6.04
CA ASP A 47 -3.69 3.74 -6.41
C ASP A 47 -2.78 4.80 -5.77
N ILE A 48 -1.53 4.42 -5.45
CA ILE A 48 -0.53 5.35 -4.89
C ILE A 48 -0.21 6.50 -5.85
N LEU A 49 -0.41 6.28 -7.16
CA LEU A 49 -0.16 7.27 -8.21
C LEU A 49 -1.27 8.33 -8.33
N MET A 50 -2.32 8.25 -7.51
CA MET A 50 -3.28 9.35 -7.40
C MET A 50 -2.63 10.63 -6.90
N LEU A 51 -1.55 10.53 -6.12
CA LEU A 51 -0.80 11.70 -5.66
C LEU A 51 -0.08 12.42 -6.81
N PRO A 52 0.83 11.78 -7.59
CA PRO A 52 1.44 12.47 -8.75
C PRO A 52 0.39 12.93 -9.80
N TYR A 53 -0.71 12.17 -9.99
CA TYR A 53 -1.82 12.62 -10.82
C TYR A 53 -2.44 13.93 -10.31
N ALA A 54 -2.70 14.04 -9.01
CA ALA A 54 -3.24 15.26 -8.40
C ALA A 54 -2.27 16.44 -8.50
N LEU A 55 -0.98 16.19 -8.48
CA LEU A 55 0.09 17.17 -8.74
C LEU A 55 0.23 17.52 -10.23
N GLY A 56 -0.66 17.01 -11.10
CA GLY A 56 -0.73 17.37 -12.52
C GLY A 56 0.19 16.56 -13.43
N GLN A 57 0.86 15.54 -12.91
CA GLN A 57 1.60 14.60 -13.75
C GLN A 57 0.62 13.69 -14.50
N ASN A 58 0.81 13.51 -15.80
CA ASN A 58 -0.01 12.57 -16.54
C ASN A 58 0.28 11.15 -16.06
N VAL A 59 -0.75 10.37 -15.75
CA VAL A 59 -0.63 8.97 -15.31
C VAL A 59 -1.55 8.10 -16.15
N GLU A 60 -0.96 7.13 -16.82
CA GLU A 60 -1.68 6.16 -17.66
C GLU A 60 -1.33 4.73 -17.26
N PHE A 61 -2.31 3.83 -17.29
CA PHE A 61 -2.10 2.40 -17.05
C PHE A 61 -2.23 1.64 -18.37
N LYS A 62 -1.10 1.20 -18.93
CA LYS A 62 -1.07 0.41 -20.17
C LYS A 62 -1.10 -1.09 -19.88
N LYS A 63 -1.95 -1.80 -20.63
CA LYS A 63 -2.05 -3.25 -20.53
C LYS A 63 -0.66 -3.88 -20.76
N ASN A 64 -0.26 -4.80 -19.88
CA ASN A 64 1.03 -5.50 -19.87
C ASN A 64 2.29 -4.65 -19.57
N PHE A 65 2.16 -3.33 -19.42
CA PHE A 65 3.28 -2.45 -19.08
C PHE A 65 3.19 -1.88 -17.67
N GLY A 66 1.98 -1.75 -17.14
CA GLY A 66 1.73 -1.07 -15.87
C GLY A 66 1.64 0.45 -16.05
N PRO A 67 1.93 1.22 -14.99
CA PRO A 67 1.83 2.67 -15.01
C PRO A 67 2.94 3.31 -15.86
N ILE A 68 2.54 4.34 -16.61
CA ILE A 68 3.44 5.25 -17.34
C ILE A 68 3.08 6.66 -16.91
N LEU A 69 4.09 7.44 -16.54
CA LEU A 69 3.95 8.81 -16.10
C LEU A 69 4.57 9.77 -17.12
N GLY A 70 3.93 10.91 -17.34
CA GLY A 70 4.50 12.03 -18.09
C GLY A 70 5.56 12.78 -17.29
N ASP A 71 5.91 13.99 -17.74
CA ASP A 71 6.80 14.87 -17.00
C ASP A 71 6.06 15.54 -15.83
N LEU A 72 6.73 15.65 -14.68
CA LEU A 72 6.30 16.55 -13.63
C LEU A 72 6.77 17.96 -13.97
N ASP A 73 5.89 18.94 -13.89
CA ASP A 73 6.26 20.34 -14.12
C ASP A 73 7.07 20.86 -12.92
N ILE A 74 8.40 20.73 -13.01
CA ILE A 74 9.32 21.13 -11.95
C ILE A 74 9.34 22.64 -11.70
N THR A 75 8.83 23.45 -12.64
CA THR A 75 8.75 24.91 -12.45
C THR A 75 7.67 25.28 -11.42
N LYS A 76 6.70 24.39 -11.23
CA LYS A 76 5.58 24.58 -10.30
C LYS A 76 5.78 23.93 -8.92
N LEU A 77 6.94 23.33 -8.62
CA LEU A 77 7.16 22.59 -7.36
C LEU A 77 6.85 23.43 -6.09
N SER A 78 7.04 24.75 -6.15
CA SER A 78 6.76 25.65 -5.02
C SER A 78 5.37 26.30 -5.06
N THR A 79 4.60 26.10 -6.14
CA THR A 79 3.34 26.81 -6.38
C THR A 79 2.14 25.88 -6.53
N PHE A 80 2.31 24.58 -6.26
CA PHE A 80 1.17 23.66 -6.25
C PHE A 80 0.15 24.07 -5.19
N ASP A 81 -1.10 24.23 -5.63
CA ASP A 81 -2.20 24.63 -4.77
C ASP A 81 -2.79 23.42 -4.04
N GLU A 82 -2.96 23.55 -2.73
CA GLU A 82 -3.48 22.47 -1.89
C GLU A 82 -4.98 22.21 -2.15
N ILE A 83 -5.74 23.26 -2.45
CA ILE A 83 -7.17 23.17 -2.72
C ILE A 83 -7.39 22.44 -4.05
N ASP A 84 -6.64 22.80 -5.08
CA ASP A 84 -6.69 22.14 -6.38
C ASP A 84 -6.25 20.67 -6.29
N PHE A 85 -5.21 20.37 -5.49
CA PHE A 85 -4.78 19.01 -5.21
C PHE A 85 -5.90 18.17 -4.60
N VAL A 86 -6.49 18.63 -3.49
CA VAL A 86 -7.58 17.95 -2.80
C VAL A 86 -8.77 17.77 -3.73
N LYS A 87 -9.16 18.80 -4.48
CA LYS A 87 -10.28 18.75 -5.41
C LYS A 87 -10.14 17.68 -6.48
N LYS A 88 -8.93 17.50 -7.04
CA LYS A 88 -8.67 16.51 -8.11
C LYS A 88 -8.89 15.06 -7.65
N ILE A 89 -8.58 14.74 -6.39
CA ILE A 89 -8.72 13.39 -5.84
C ILE A 89 -9.80 13.28 -4.76
N PHE A 90 -10.66 14.30 -4.65
CA PHE A 90 -11.78 14.30 -3.70
C PHE A 90 -12.70 13.07 -3.81
N PRO A 91 -12.96 12.50 -5.02
CA PRO A 91 -13.73 11.26 -5.13
C PRO A 91 -13.12 10.07 -4.37
N VAL A 92 -11.79 10.00 -4.20
CA VAL A 92 -11.14 8.97 -3.37
C VAL A 92 -11.58 9.10 -1.92
N TYR A 93 -11.64 10.33 -1.39
CA TYR A 93 -12.09 10.58 -0.02
C TYR A 93 -13.57 10.25 0.16
N LYS A 94 -14.39 10.61 -0.82
CA LYS A 94 -15.81 10.22 -0.85
C LYS A 94 -16.02 8.71 -0.86
N ALA A 95 -15.19 7.96 -1.59
CA ALA A 95 -15.23 6.51 -1.58
C ALA A 95 -14.90 5.94 -0.19
N ILE A 96 -13.92 6.52 0.52
CA ILE A 96 -13.58 6.13 1.90
C ILE A 96 -14.79 6.37 2.83
N SER A 97 -15.44 7.53 2.75
CA SER A 97 -16.63 7.84 3.55
C SER A 97 -17.73 6.80 3.32
N LYS A 98 -18.06 6.52 2.06
CA LYS A 98 -19.07 5.49 1.71
C LYS A 98 -18.72 4.09 2.23
N VAL A 99 -17.44 3.73 2.25
CA VAL A 99 -16.97 2.45 2.77
C VAL A 99 -17.08 2.44 4.29
N SER A 100 -16.56 3.45 4.99
CA SER A 100 -16.53 3.50 6.45
C SER A 100 -17.93 3.55 7.08
N GLU A 101 -18.89 4.15 6.40
CA GLU A 101 -20.30 4.24 6.81
C GLU A 101 -21.11 2.96 6.48
N ASN A 102 -20.54 2.01 5.75
CA ASN A 102 -21.25 0.81 5.32
C ASN A 102 -21.41 -0.19 6.48
N GLU A 103 -22.58 -0.81 6.62
CA GLU A 103 -22.88 -1.81 7.66
C GLU A 103 -21.88 -2.99 7.68
N LEU A 104 -21.28 -3.35 6.55
CA LEU A 104 -20.24 -4.39 6.47
C LEU A 104 -18.98 -4.01 7.26
N LEU A 105 -18.74 -2.73 7.51
CA LEU A 105 -17.60 -2.21 8.28
C LEU A 105 -17.89 -2.08 9.79
N LYS A 106 -19.10 -2.40 10.22
CA LYS A 106 -19.42 -2.40 11.66
C LYS A 106 -18.46 -3.33 12.40
N ASN A 107 -17.70 -2.79 13.35
CA ASN A 107 -16.63 -3.49 14.08
C ASN A 107 -15.45 -3.98 13.22
N LYS A 108 -15.22 -3.37 12.06
CA LYS A 108 -14.07 -3.64 11.18
C LYS A 108 -13.34 -2.33 10.89
N SER A 109 -12.13 -2.44 10.38
CA SER A 109 -11.31 -1.27 10.06
C SER A 109 -11.39 -0.88 8.60
N THR A 110 -11.35 0.43 8.35
CA THR A 110 -11.16 1.01 7.01
C THR A 110 -9.71 1.48 6.90
N ILE A 111 -8.96 0.87 5.98
CA ILE A 111 -7.55 1.17 5.76
C ILE A 111 -7.44 2.14 4.58
N GLY A 112 -7.00 3.37 4.87
CA GLY A 112 -6.46 4.28 3.87
C GLY A 112 -5.00 3.96 3.57
N PHE A 113 -4.47 4.40 2.44
CA PHE A 113 -3.07 4.15 2.13
C PHE A 113 -2.43 5.23 1.27
N VAL A 114 -1.10 5.24 1.30
CA VAL A 114 -0.28 6.08 0.43
C VAL A 114 0.96 5.31 -0.05
N GLY A 115 1.55 5.75 -1.15
CA GLY A 115 2.90 5.36 -1.51
C GLY A 115 3.91 6.10 -0.62
N ALA A 116 4.97 5.43 -0.18
CA ALA A 116 6.07 6.07 0.54
C ALA A 116 6.78 7.11 -0.36
N PRO A 117 7.41 8.13 0.23
CA PRO A 117 8.09 9.18 -0.52
C PRO A 117 9.11 8.65 -1.53
N TRP A 118 9.92 7.67 -1.13
CA TRP A 118 10.87 7.02 -2.04
C TRP A 118 10.20 6.33 -3.22
N THR A 119 9.20 5.52 -2.96
CA THR A 119 8.46 4.82 -4.04
C THR A 119 7.83 5.81 -5.03
N LEU A 120 7.24 6.90 -4.54
CA LEU A 120 6.65 7.93 -5.41
C LEU A 120 7.72 8.72 -6.18
N LEU A 121 8.84 9.06 -5.54
CA LEU A 121 9.99 9.70 -6.19
C LEU A 121 10.49 8.85 -7.37
N VAL A 122 10.62 7.52 -7.14
CA VAL A 122 11.02 6.58 -8.20
C VAL A 122 10.04 6.62 -9.38
N TYR A 123 8.73 6.57 -9.13
CA TYR A 123 7.75 6.66 -10.21
C TYR A 123 7.80 7.99 -10.95
N ILE A 124 7.89 9.10 -10.21
CA ILE A 124 7.92 10.45 -10.79
C ILE A 124 9.11 10.64 -11.73
N LEU A 125 10.31 10.27 -11.29
CA LEU A 125 11.54 10.48 -12.07
C LEU A 125 11.78 9.38 -13.11
N ASN A 126 11.46 8.12 -12.80
CA ASN A 126 11.62 7.01 -13.70
C ASN A 126 10.51 6.93 -14.76
N LYS A 127 9.38 7.60 -14.52
CA LYS A 127 8.17 7.67 -15.37
C LYS A 127 7.50 6.32 -15.65
N GLN A 128 7.96 5.26 -15.02
CA GLN A 128 7.42 3.91 -15.11
C GLN A 128 7.91 3.06 -13.94
N SER A 129 7.34 1.86 -13.79
CA SER A 129 7.88 0.89 -12.84
C SER A 129 9.37 0.61 -13.14
N PRO A 130 10.25 0.67 -12.14
CA PRO A 130 11.69 0.43 -12.33
C PRO A 130 12.03 -1.03 -12.65
N LYS A 131 11.04 -1.93 -12.59
CA LYS A 131 11.22 -3.39 -12.71
C LYS A 131 12.22 -3.93 -11.66
N LYS A 132 13.54 -3.89 -11.98
CA LYS A 132 14.61 -4.38 -11.09
C LYS A 132 15.71 -3.34 -10.81
N LYS A 133 15.72 -2.22 -11.51
CA LYS A 133 16.77 -1.19 -11.39
C LYS A 133 16.17 0.20 -11.58
N ILE A 134 16.65 1.15 -10.80
CA ILE A 134 16.49 2.57 -11.07
C ILE A 134 17.43 3.01 -12.20
N LYS A 135 17.13 4.14 -12.85
CA LYS A 135 18.00 4.67 -13.92
C LYS A 135 19.36 5.03 -13.36
N GLU A 136 20.44 4.86 -14.15
CA GLU A 136 21.81 5.16 -13.73
C GLU A 136 22.03 6.63 -13.39
N ASP A 137 21.28 7.52 -14.02
CA ASP A 137 21.35 8.97 -13.80
C ASP A 137 20.36 9.48 -12.75
N PHE A 138 19.69 8.58 -12.04
CA PHE A 138 18.63 8.93 -11.07
C PHE A 138 19.11 9.93 -10.01
N PHE A 139 20.33 9.76 -9.52
CA PHE A 139 20.89 10.59 -8.44
C PHE A 139 21.71 11.80 -8.93
N LYS A 140 21.70 12.11 -10.24
CA LYS A 140 22.51 13.21 -10.78
C LYS A 140 22.10 14.60 -10.27
N ASP A 141 20.81 14.81 -10.08
CA ASP A 141 20.28 16.08 -9.60
C ASP A 141 19.73 15.95 -8.16
N GLN A 142 20.64 16.01 -7.20
CA GLN A 142 20.29 15.89 -5.79
C GLN A 142 19.40 17.04 -5.31
N PHE A 143 19.56 18.23 -5.89
CA PHE A 143 18.73 19.38 -5.55
C PHE A 143 17.28 19.17 -5.97
N LEU A 144 17.07 18.67 -7.18
CA LEU A 144 15.72 18.30 -7.66
C LEU A 144 15.10 17.20 -6.82
N ILE A 145 15.86 16.15 -6.49
CA ILE A 145 15.39 15.05 -5.63
C ILE A 145 14.88 15.59 -4.29
N ASN A 146 15.66 16.41 -3.61
CA ASN A 146 15.29 16.97 -2.32
C ASN A 146 14.02 17.82 -2.43
N ARG A 147 13.91 18.67 -3.45
CA ARG A 147 12.69 19.47 -3.68
C ARG A 147 11.44 18.62 -3.94
N ILE A 148 11.60 17.51 -4.66
CA ILE A 148 10.47 16.57 -4.87
C ILE A 148 10.11 15.84 -3.57
N LEU A 149 11.09 15.44 -2.76
CA LEU A 149 10.83 14.82 -1.46
C LEU A 149 10.10 15.77 -0.50
N ASP A 150 10.49 17.04 -0.44
CA ASP A 150 9.78 18.06 0.35
C ASP A 150 8.34 18.26 -0.13
N LEU A 151 8.13 18.29 -1.45
CA LEU A 151 6.80 18.35 -2.05
C LEU A 151 5.96 17.12 -1.67
N LEU A 152 6.54 15.93 -1.78
CA LEU A 152 5.88 14.68 -1.44
C LEU A 152 5.52 14.63 0.05
N ASP A 153 6.42 15.02 0.94
CA ASP A 153 6.13 15.08 2.38
C ASP A 153 4.90 15.94 2.66
N LYS A 154 4.87 17.14 2.09
CA LYS A 154 3.74 18.08 2.24
C LYS A 154 2.42 17.45 1.74
N PHE A 155 2.38 17.00 0.49
CA PHE A 155 1.14 16.57 -0.14
C PHE A 155 0.69 15.17 0.31
N LEU A 156 1.61 14.31 0.75
CA LEU A 156 1.28 13.05 1.43
C LEU A 156 0.57 13.30 2.76
N LYS A 157 1.03 14.25 3.56
CA LYS A 157 0.38 14.64 4.82
C LYS A 157 -1.04 15.18 4.57
N ILE A 158 -1.24 16.01 3.55
CA ILE A 158 -2.56 16.48 3.15
C ILE A 158 -3.45 15.30 2.72
N HIS A 159 -2.93 14.39 1.92
CA HIS A 159 -3.66 13.22 1.45
C HIS A 159 -4.04 12.28 2.59
N ILE A 160 -3.11 12.01 3.51
CA ILE A 160 -3.34 11.21 4.71
C ILE A 160 -4.44 11.84 5.58
N LYS A 161 -4.33 13.13 5.88
CA LYS A 161 -5.34 13.86 6.68
C LYS A 161 -6.73 13.72 6.09
N ASN A 162 -6.88 13.98 4.78
CA ASN A 162 -8.18 13.85 4.12
C ASN A 162 -8.73 12.42 4.13
N GLN A 163 -7.89 11.39 4.02
CA GLN A 163 -8.32 10.00 4.16
C GLN A 163 -8.87 9.72 5.57
N ILE A 164 -8.17 10.20 6.61
CA ILE A 164 -8.57 10.03 8.02
C ILE A 164 -9.88 10.78 8.30
N GLU A 165 -9.99 12.04 7.88
CA GLU A 165 -11.19 12.86 8.07
C GLU A 165 -12.42 12.29 7.35
N ASN A 166 -12.23 11.45 6.34
CA ASN A 166 -13.29 10.75 5.62
C ASN A 166 -13.49 9.29 6.07
N GLY A 167 -12.91 8.88 7.20
CA GLY A 167 -13.26 7.62 7.86
C GLY A 167 -12.21 6.50 7.77
N ALA A 168 -11.02 6.75 7.20
CA ALA A 168 -9.91 5.82 7.36
C ALA A 168 -9.43 5.83 8.82
N ASN A 169 -9.43 4.67 9.47
CA ASN A 169 -9.00 4.54 10.86
C ASN A 169 -7.69 3.76 11.02
N ILE A 170 -7.07 3.38 9.91
CA ILE A 170 -5.69 2.88 9.80
C ILE A 170 -5.10 3.48 8.53
N ILE A 171 -3.81 3.84 8.55
CA ILE A 171 -3.07 4.24 7.34
C ILE A 171 -1.98 3.22 7.04
N GLN A 172 -1.90 2.76 5.78
CA GLN A 172 -0.82 1.92 5.32
C GLN A 172 0.09 2.68 4.34
N ILE A 173 1.41 2.65 4.60
CA ILE A 173 2.44 3.28 3.76
C ILE A 173 3.15 2.18 2.98
N PHE A 174 3.01 2.22 1.64
CA PHE A 174 3.62 1.25 0.74
C PHE A 174 4.94 1.76 0.17
N ASP A 175 6.06 1.16 0.58
CA ASP A 175 7.36 1.41 -0.03
C ASP A 175 7.81 0.21 -0.88
N SER A 176 7.18 0.08 -2.04
CA SER A 176 7.35 -1.05 -2.96
C SER A 176 8.77 -1.15 -3.56
N TRP A 177 9.54 -0.08 -3.51
CA TRP A 177 10.86 0.03 -4.13
C TRP A 177 12.00 0.28 -3.13
N ALA A 178 11.75 0.16 -1.82
CA ALA A 178 12.77 0.31 -0.78
C ALA A 178 13.99 -0.58 -1.02
N GLY A 179 13.76 -1.85 -1.36
CA GLY A 179 14.82 -2.83 -1.63
C GLY A 179 15.63 -2.61 -2.93
N LEU A 180 15.35 -1.54 -3.70
CA LEU A 180 16.21 -1.16 -4.84
C LEU A 180 17.40 -0.30 -4.42
N LEU A 181 17.42 0.19 -3.18
CA LEU A 181 18.52 0.96 -2.62
C LEU A 181 19.56 0.08 -1.96
N GLU A 182 20.79 0.53 -2.00
CA GLU A 182 21.84 -0.01 -1.14
C GLU A 182 21.57 0.36 0.32
N GLU A 183 21.99 -0.47 1.27
CA GLU A 183 21.71 -0.27 2.69
C GLU A 183 22.17 1.10 3.23
N LYS A 184 23.29 1.63 2.71
CA LYS A 184 23.82 2.96 3.07
C LYS A 184 22.88 4.13 2.71
N ASP A 185 22.02 3.94 1.71
CA ASP A 185 21.12 4.99 1.17
C ASP A 185 19.73 4.93 1.79
N LEU A 186 19.35 3.77 2.39
CA LEU A 186 18.06 3.59 3.05
C LEU A 186 17.72 4.66 4.09
N PRO A 187 18.65 5.10 4.97
CA PRO A 187 18.33 6.12 5.96
C PRO A 187 17.83 7.42 5.33
N ASN A 188 18.47 7.90 4.27
CA ASN A 188 18.17 9.19 3.67
C ASN A 188 16.90 9.18 2.80
N TYR A 189 16.65 8.10 2.08
CA TYR A 189 15.57 8.04 1.08
C TYR A 189 14.35 7.26 1.54
N VAL A 190 14.50 6.34 2.47
CA VAL A 190 13.42 5.49 2.98
C VAL A 190 13.07 5.82 4.42
N TYR A 191 14.05 5.75 5.35
CA TYR A 191 13.74 5.80 6.78
C TYR A 191 13.30 7.19 7.23
N ILE A 192 14.10 8.23 6.98
CA ILE A 192 13.78 9.61 7.41
C ILE A 192 12.50 10.13 6.76
N PRO A 193 12.30 10.01 5.43
CA PRO A 193 11.05 10.45 4.82
C PRO A 193 9.81 9.68 5.31
N THR A 194 9.94 8.37 5.58
CA THR A 194 8.83 7.57 6.11
C THR A 194 8.54 7.91 7.56
N LEU A 195 9.58 8.14 8.41
CA LEU A 195 9.42 8.59 9.79
C LEU A 195 8.59 9.87 9.87
N SER A 196 8.85 10.86 8.99
CA SER A 196 8.07 12.09 8.94
C SER A 196 6.57 11.85 8.75
N LEU A 197 6.21 10.86 7.91
CA LEU A 197 4.81 10.47 7.71
C LEU A 197 4.25 9.68 8.90
N VAL A 198 5.04 8.78 9.48
CA VAL A 198 4.65 7.98 10.65
C VAL A 198 4.34 8.89 11.83
N ASP A 199 5.22 9.85 12.12
CA ASP A 199 5.03 10.82 13.18
C ASP A 199 3.77 11.66 12.95
N TYR A 200 3.53 12.06 11.70
CA TYR A 200 2.32 12.80 11.33
C TYR A 200 1.04 11.98 11.54
N VAL A 201 0.99 10.73 11.07
CA VAL A 201 -0.18 9.84 11.27
C VAL A 201 -0.44 9.64 12.76
N LYS A 202 0.60 9.37 13.55
CA LYS A 202 0.49 9.20 15.01
C LYS A 202 0.00 10.45 15.72
N SER A 203 0.39 11.64 15.24
CA SER A 203 -0.11 12.91 15.78
C SER A 203 -1.63 13.09 15.58
N LEU A 204 -2.22 12.37 14.63
CA LEU A 204 -3.66 12.31 14.39
C LEU A 204 -4.36 11.17 15.16
N ASN A 205 -3.64 10.48 16.06
CA ASN A 205 -4.12 9.33 16.84
C ASN A 205 -4.65 8.16 15.99
N VAL A 206 -4.04 7.92 14.83
CA VAL A 206 -4.38 6.82 13.93
C VAL A 206 -3.18 5.87 13.83
N PRO A 207 -3.38 4.54 13.94
CA PRO A 207 -2.30 3.56 13.77
C PRO A 207 -1.81 3.53 12.33
N VAL A 208 -0.49 3.24 12.19
CA VAL A 208 0.20 3.20 10.91
C VAL A 208 0.91 1.88 10.66
N ILE A 209 0.65 1.30 9.47
CA ILE A 209 1.32 0.10 8.97
C ILE A 209 2.31 0.54 7.90
N CYS A 210 3.58 0.11 8.00
CA CYS A 210 4.59 0.38 6.98
C CYS A 210 5.00 -0.89 6.26
N PHE A 211 5.12 -0.84 4.94
CA PHE A 211 5.56 -1.95 4.10
C PHE A 211 6.84 -1.59 3.32
N PRO A 212 8.03 -1.67 3.95
CA PRO A 212 9.32 -1.45 3.29
C PRO A 212 9.75 -2.71 2.54
N ARG A 213 9.21 -2.92 1.35
CA ARG A 213 9.43 -4.15 0.60
C ARG A 213 10.88 -4.32 0.18
N GLY A 214 11.44 -5.52 0.44
CA GLY A 214 12.76 -5.95 -0.03
C GLY A 214 13.95 -5.39 0.76
N ILE A 215 13.73 -4.78 1.93
CA ILE A 215 14.83 -4.42 2.83
C ILE A 215 15.36 -5.66 3.55
N SER A 216 16.64 -5.64 3.94
CA SER A 216 17.30 -6.73 4.65
C SER A 216 17.25 -6.60 6.17
N ASN A 217 17.18 -5.37 6.69
CA ASN A 217 17.33 -5.05 8.12
C ASN A 217 16.05 -4.41 8.69
N TYR A 218 15.04 -5.26 8.97
CA TYR A 218 13.78 -4.84 9.58
C TYR A 218 13.94 -4.29 11.00
N LYS A 219 14.95 -4.78 11.75
CA LYS A 219 15.23 -4.28 13.10
C LYS A 219 15.60 -2.80 13.07
N ASN A 220 16.58 -2.44 12.26
CA ASN A 220 17.02 -1.06 12.11
C ASN A 220 15.88 -0.15 11.57
N TYR A 221 15.11 -0.66 10.61
CA TYR A 221 13.92 0.05 10.12
C TYR A 221 12.93 0.36 11.24
N CYS A 222 12.55 -0.63 12.03
CA CYS A 222 11.60 -0.46 13.13
C CYS A 222 12.12 0.46 14.24
N GLU A 223 13.42 0.41 14.55
CA GLU A 223 14.05 1.29 15.55
C GLU A 223 14.05 2.75 15.13
N ILE A 224 14.22 3.05 13.83
CA ILE A 224 14.27 4.41 13.30
C ILE A 224 12.85 4.91 12.96
N VAL A 225 12.09 4.18 12.16
CA VAL A 225 10.79 4.61 11.62
C VAL A 225 9.67 4.48 12.64
N LYS A 226 9.76 3.51 13.55
CA LYS A 226 8.81 3.27 14.66
C LYS A 226 7.35 3.15 14.21
N PRO A 227 7.02 2.33 13.20
CA PRO A 227 5.63 2.11 12.81
C PRO A 227 4.87 1.38 13.95
N ASP A 228 3.54 1.40 13.93
CA ASP A 228 2.76 0.56 14.84
C ASP A 228 2.75 -0.90 14.41
N VAL A 229 2.80 -1.14 13.09
CA VAL A 229 2.92 -2.47 12.49
C VAL A 229 3.90 -2.40 11.32
N VAL A 230 4.80 -3.38 11.20
CA VAL A 230 5.63 -3.54 10.00
C VAL A 230 5.12 -4.70 9.16
N SER A 231 4.88 -4.44 7.88
CA SER A 231 4.50 -5.48 6.92
C SER A 231 5.73 -6.06 6.24
N ILE A 232 5.80 -7.38 6.14
CA ILE A 232 6.89 -8.12 5.50
C ILE A 232 6.44 -8.72 4.17
N ASP A 233 7.36 -8.83 3.22
CA ASP A 233 7.13 -9.53 1.96
C ASP A 233 7.35 -11.04 2.08
N TYR A 234 7.02 -11.77 1.00
CA TYR A 234 7.10 -13.23 0.97
C TYR A 234 8.52 -13.78 0.80
N ASP A 235 9.51 -12.92 0.51
CA ASP A 235 10.93 -13.31 0.43
C ASP A 235 11.62 -13.21 1.82
N THR A 236 10.92 -12.65 2.81
CA THR A 236 11.39 -12.47 4.18
C THR A 236 11.16 -13.73 5.01
N ASP A 237 12.21 -14.23 5.69
CA ASP A 237 12.08 -15.38 6.61
C ASP A 237 11.32 -14.99 7.89
N PRO A 238 10.09 -15.50 8.11
CA PRO A 238 9.29 -15.17 9.29
C PRO A 238 9.94 -15.62 10.60
N LYS A 239 10.72 -16.73 10.60
CA LYS A 239 11.41 -17.23 11.79
C LYS A 239 12.56 -16.30 12.24
N LYS A 240 13.17 -15.60 11.28
CA LYS A 240 14.18 -14.58 11.56
C LYS A 240 13.48 -13.35 12.16
N ILE A 241 12.39 -12.91 11.57
CA ILE A 241 11.65 -11.71 11.99
C ILE A 241 11.21 -11.79 13.46
N VAL A 242 10.55 -12.88 13.88
CA VAL A 242 10.07 -13.02 15.27
C VAL A 242 11.19 -13.01 16.32
N LYS A 243 12.44 -13.27 15.91
CA LYS A 243 13.61 -13.23 16.79
C LYS A 243 14.27 -11.85 16.85
N GLU A 244 14.14 -11.08 15.79
CA GLU A 244 14.89 -9.82 15.60
C GLU A 244 14.10 -8.58 16.01
N ILE A 245 12.77 -8.63 15.91
CA ILE A 245 11.91 -7.45 16.20
C ILE A 245 10.79 -7.80 17.17
N ASN A 246 10.42 -6.82 18.00
CA ASN A 246 9.27 -6.91 18.91
C ASN A 246 8.05 -6.15 18.41
N HIS A 247 8.15 -5.49 17.25
CA HIS A 247 7.02 -4.78 16.64
C HIS A 247 5.98 -5.77 16.12
N PRO A 248 4.69 -5.44 16.20
CA PRO A 248 3.65 -6.19 15.49
C PRO A 248 3.99 -6.35 14.00
N VAL A 249 3.78 -7.55 13.48
CA VAL A 249 4.11 -7.92 12.09
C VAL A 249 2.84 -8.17 11.29
N GLN A 250 2.83 -7.76 10.02
CA GLN A 250 1.79 -8.11 9.06
C GLN A 250 2.39 -8.85 7.87
N GLY A 251 1.66 -9.83 7.30
CA GLY A 251 1.95 -10.38 5.98
C GLY A 251 2.93 -11.54 5.96
N GLY A 252 3.68 -11.67 4.89
CA GLY A 252 4.74 -12.66 4.68
C GLY A 252 4.33 -13.87 3.84
N LEU A 253 3.08 -14.35 3.87
CA LEU A 253 2.70 -15.54 3.11
C LEU A 253 2.76 -15.28 1.60
N ASP A 254 3.44 -16.16 0.86
CA ASP A 254 3.54 -16.05 -0.61
C ASP A 254 2.14 -16.20 -1.26
N PRO A 255 1.67 -15.20 -2.02
CA PRO A 255 0.39 -15.28 -2.70
C PRO A 255 0.30 -16.41 -3.73
N LYS A 256 1.41 -16.94 -4.22
CA LYS A 256 1.44 -18.10 -5.13
C LYS A 256 0.88 -19.36 -4.49
N ILE A 257 0.88 -19.45 -3.17
CA ILE A 257 0.30 -20.60 -2.46
C ILE A 257 -1.20 -20.78 -2.76
N LEU A 258 -1.90 -19.68 -3.07
CA LEU A 258 -3.30 -19.70 -3.48
C LEU A 258 -3.54 -20.33 -4.86
N LEU A 259 -2.48 -20.60 -5.63
CA LEU A 259 -2.53 -21.30 -6.91
C LEU A 259 -2.24 -22.81 -6.78
N THR A 260 -2.01 -23.29 -5.58
CA THR A 260 -1.77 -24.72 -5.27
C THR A 260 -3.06 -25.40 -4.81
N ASP A 261 -2.95 -26.58 -4.20
CA ASP A 261 -4.07 -27.28 -3.59
C ASP A 261 -4.36 -26.81 -2.15
N LYS A 262 -5.54 -27.19 -1.63
CA LYS A 262 -5.99 -26.82 -0.28
C LYS A 262 -5.11 -27.38 0.83
N GLU A 263 -4.51 -28.55 0.65
CA GLU A 263 -3.65 -29.18 1.66
C GLU A 263 -2.37 -28.36 1.86
N ASN A 264 -1.70 -28.01 0.76
CA ASN A 264 -0.50 -27.20 0.79
C ASN A 264 -0.79 -25.78 1.31
N LEU A 265 -1.89 -25.16 0.86
CA LEU A 265 -2.33 -23.86 1.37
C LEU A 265 -2.52 -23.88 2.89
N LYS A 266 -3.26 -24.87 3.42
CA LYS A 266 -3.48 -25.05 4.85
C LYS A 266 -2.18 -25.22 5.60
N LYS A 267 -1.29 -26.10 5.12
CA LYS A 267 0.01 -26.37 5.72
C LYS A 267 0.84 -25.09 5.86
N GLN A 268 0.91 -24.27 4.82
CA GLN A 268 1.69 -23.04 4.83
C GLN A 268 1.04 -21.95 5.71
N ALA A 269 -0.29 -21.81 5.66
CA ALA A 269 -1.01 -20.85 6.50
C ALA A 269 -0.83 -21.18 8.00
N VAL A 270 -1.03 -22.45 8.38
CA VAL A 270 -0.83 -22.92 9.76
C VAL A 270 0.61 -22.75 10.21
N ASN A 271 1.61 -23.01 9.35
CA ASN A 271 3.00 -22.78 9.66
C ASN A 271 3.31 -21.30 10.02
N TYR A 272 2.72 -20.34 9.27
CA TYR A 272 2.84 -18.92 9.62
C TYR A 272 2.18 -18.60 10.97
N LEU A 273 0.97 -19.10 11.21
CA LEU A 273 0.26 -18.90 12.47
C LEU A 273 1.03 -19.46 13.66
N GLU A 274 1.61 -20.66 13.53
CA GLU A 274 2.47 -21.25 14.57
C GLU A 274 3.76 -20.44 14.82
N ILE A 275 4.40 -19.93 13.77
CA ILE A 275 5.61 -19.09 13.93
C ILE A 275 5.29 -17.82 14.72
N PHE A 276 4.14 -17.20 14.47
CA PHE A 276 3.73 -15.93 15.07
C PHE A 276 2.81 -16.08 16.29
N LYS A 277 2.53 -17.29 16.79
CA LYS A 277 1.52 -17.50 17.86
C LYS A 277 1.77 -16.69 19.14
N ASP A 278 3.03 -16.48 19.48
CA ASP A 278 3.46 -15.71 20.67
C ASP A 278 3.94 -14.29 20.32
N HIS A 279 3.66 -13.84 19.08
CA HIS A 279 4.07 -12.53 18.56
C HIS A 279 2.85 -11.79 17.98
N PRO A 280 2.69 -10.49 18.26
CA PRO A 280 1.58 -9.73 17.68
C PRO A 280 1.60 -9.79 16.15
N TYR A 281 0.57 -10.39 15.55
CA TYR A 281 0.56 -10.69 14.11
C TYR A 281 -0.79 -10.40 13.46
N ILE A 282 -0.75 -9.71 12.33
CA ILE A 282 -1.87 -9.54 11.41
C ILE A 282 -1.64 -10.48 10.23
N PHE A 283 -2.43 -11.55 10.16
CA PHE A 283 -2.31 -12.48 9.03
C PHE A 283 -2.66 -11.80 7.71
N ASN A 284 -1.72 -11.82 6.79
CA ASN A 284 -1.89 -11.30 5.43
C ASN A 284 -0.90 -11.99 4.47
N LEU A 285 -1.11 -11.80 3.17
CA LEU A 285 -0.12 -12.19 2.17
C LEU A 285 1.05 -11.20 2.15
N GLY A 286 2.22 -11.66 1.74
CA GLY A 286 3.42 -10.83 1.58
C GLY A 286 3.42 -9.98 0.31
N HIS A 287 2.37 -10.05 -0.52
CA HIS A 287 2.11 -9.23 -1.71
C HIS A 287 0.65 -9.35 -2.12
N GLY A 288 0.23 -8.54 -3.10
CA GLY A 288 -1.13 -8.57 -3.64
C GLY A 288 -1.51 -9.93 -4.23
N VAL A 289 -2.79 -10.29 -4.10
CA VAL A 289 -3.38 -11.51 -4.66
C VAL A 289 -3.20 -11.54 -6.18
N LEU A 290 -2.78 -12.70 -6.69
CA LEU A 290 -2.57 -12.90 -8.13
C LEU A 290 -3.92 -12.95 -8.88
N PRO A 291 -3.97 -12.44 -10.12
CA PRO A 291 -5.22 -12.44 -10.90
C PRO A 291 -5.82 -13.83 -11.12
N GLU A 292 -5.00 -14.85 -11.18
CA GLU A 292 -5.39 -16.25 -11.44
C GLU A 292 -5.98 -16.95 -10.22
N THR A 293 -5.92 -16.32 -9.04
CA THR A 293 -6.40 -16.89 -7.79
C THR A 293 -7.90 -17.18 -7.85
N SER A 294 -8.30 -18.41 -7.46
CA SER A 294 -9.71 -18.76 -7.27
C SER A 294 -10.26 -18.08 -5.99
N PRO A 295 -11.47 -17.50 -6.05
CA PRO A 295 -12.15 -17.04 -4.84
C PRO A 295 -12.32 -18.12 -3.77
N ASP A 296 -12.55 -19.38 -4.16
CA ASP A 296 -12.71 -20.51 -3.24
C ASP A 296 -11.43 -20.81 -2.44
N MET A 297 -10.25 -20.58 -3.05
CA MET A 297 -8.97 -20.74 -2.36
C MET A 297 -8.74 -19.61 -1.35
N MET A 298 -9.19 -18.40 -1.66
CA MET A 298 -9.17 -17.30 -0.72
C MET A 298 -10.12 -17.52 0.46
N GLU A 299 -11.33 -17.97 0.19
CA GLU A 299 -12.31 -18.33 1.23
C GLU A 299 -11.75 -19.43 2.15
N TYR A 300 -11.16 -20.47 1.56
CA TYR A 300 -10.53 -21.55 2.32
C TYR A 300 -9.38 -21.05 3.20
N LEU A 301 -8.54 -20.12 2.69
CA LEU A 301 -7.49 -19.48 3.48
C LEU A 301 -8.06 -18.71 4.66
N VAL A 302 -9.06 -17.86 4.41
CA VAL A 302 -9.69 -17.03 5.47
C VAL A 302 -10.29 -17.93 6.56
N ASN A 303 -11.01 -18.98 6.18
CA ASN A 303 -11.59 -19.92 7.14
C ASN A 303 -10.48 -20.67 7.92
N THR A 304 -9.41 -21.12 7.25
CA THR A 304 -8.27 -21.76 7.91
C THR A 304 -7.65 -20.86 9.00
N VAL A 305 -7.51 -19.56 8.71
CA VAL A 305 -6.96 -18.58 9.66
C VAL A 305 -7.92 -18.34 10.82
N LYS A 306 -9.23 -18.20 10.54
CA LYS A 306 -10.25 -17.94 11.59
C LYS A 306 -10.46 -19.14 12.50
N ASP A 307 -10.26 -20.36 12.02
CA ASP A 307 -10.44 -21.61 12.77
C ASP A 307 -9.17 -22.01 13.57
N PHE A 308 -8.04 -21.32 13.36
CA PHE A 308 -6.80 -21.59 14.09
C PHE A 308 -6.95 -21.15 15.56
N LYS A 309 -6.62 -22.09 16.49
CA LYS A 309 -6.73 -21.90 17.94
C LYS A 309 -5.39 -21.94 18.60
#